data_dfbd20702332b747d727ea1a360ff29e
#
_entry.id   dfbd20702332b747d727ea1a360ff29e
#
_cell.length_a   1.000
_cell.length_b   1.000
_cell.length_c   1.000
_cell.angle_alpha   90.00
_cell.angle_beta   90.00
_cell.angle_gamma   90.00
#
_symmetry.space_group_name_H-M   'P 1'
#
loop_
_entity.id
_entity.type
_entity.pdbx_description
1 polymer ?
#
loop_
_entity_poly.entity_id
_entity_poly.type
_entity_poly.pdbx_seq_one_letter_code
_entity_poly.pdbx_strand_id
1 'polypeptide(L)'
;MKVILLISLCILSQISSIKWLGIDLSKWDDTVHWDTLKKEVKFVILRAGIGAGGSDSVYEKYYKKCKEHGLPVGAYWYAKATTVKGARQEANYFLAKLKGKKFEFPVYYDIEEKSIFKTGKTNVSNMLKEFCSVLQKNKYFCGIYSSRSYLDEYFTSEVLNKYDIWMAQYASSTSYTKHKIWQFTGSGSLKGKPGECDLNYCYYDYPTLIKSKHLNGY
;
A
#
# COMPACT_ATOMS: atom_id res chain seq x y z
N MET A 1 -1.82 63.32 4.50
CA MET A 1 -2.15 61.96 4.98
C MET A 1 -2.41 61.07 3.78
N LYS A 2 -1.49 60.16 3.47
CA LYS A 2 -1.67 59.16 2.40
C LYS A 2 -2.17 57.86 3.07
N VAL A 3 -3.38 57.47 2.73
CA VAL A 3 -3.97 56.19 3.15
C VAL A 3 -3.38 55.10 2.24
N ILE A 4 -2.54 54.23 2.83
CA ILE A 4 -2.02 53.05 2.14
C ILE A 4 -3.06 51.96 2.30
N LEU A 5 -3.74 51.63 1.20
CA LEU A 5 -4.66 50.49 1.14
C LEU A 5 -3.85 49.19 1.02
N LEU A 6 -3.73 48.42 2.12
CA LEU A 6 -3.15 47.10 2.10
C LEU A 6 -4.19 46.13 1.49
N ILE A 7 -4.01 45.80 0.22
CA ILE A 7 -4.75 44.69 -0.39
C ILE A 7 -4.06 43.38 0.06
N SER A 8 -4.63 42.73 1.05
CA SER A 8 -4.26 41.39 1.43
C SER A 8 -4.74 40.40 0.35
N LEU A 9 -3.81 40.00 -0.53
CA LEU A 9 -4.07 38.94 -1.50
C LEU A 9 -4.11 37.58 -0.78
N CYS A 10 -5.29 37.18 -0.34
CA CYS A 10 -5.53 35.80 0.07
C CYS A 10 -5.41 34.90 -1.13
N ILE A 11 -4.21 34.37 -1.37
CA ILE A 11 -4.02 33.24 -2.28
C ILE A 11 -4.59 32.02 -1.55
N LEU A 12 -5.88 31.75 -1.76
CA LEU A 12 -6.48 30.46 -1.49
C LEU A 12 -5.85 29.46 -2.47
N SER A 13 -4.75 28.83 -2.07
CA SER A 13 -4.28 27.64 -2.75
C SER A 13 -5.41 26.61 -2.65
N GLN A 14 -6.08 26.35 -3.77
CA GLN A 14 -6.92 25.17 -3.90
C GLN A 14 -6.00 23.97 -3.70
N ILE A 15 -5.99 23.40 -2.50
CA ILE A 15 -5.40 22.10 -2.25
C ILE A 15 -6.30 21.13 -3.01
N SER A 16 -5.94 20.84 -4.25
CA SER A 16 -6.54 19.74 -5.00
C SER A 16 -6.38 18.48 -4.14
N SER A 17 -7.49 17.97 -3.66
CA SER A 17 -7.47 16.72 -2.88
C SER A 17 -6.94 15.61 -3.80
N ILE A 18 -5.78 15.05 -3.43
CA ILE A 18 -5.18 13.95 -4.17
C ILE A 18 -6.18 12.79 -4.21
N LYS A 19 -6.47 12.31 -5.42
CA LYS A 19 -7.23 11.08 -5.67
C LYS A 19 -6.63 10.38 -6.88
N TRP A 20 -5.61 9.56 -6.64
CA TRP A 20 -4.93 8.82 -7.70
C TRP A 20 -5.51 7.43 -7.85
N LEU A 21 -5.85 7.04 -9.09
CA LEU A 21 -6.22 5.67 -9.41
C LEU A 21 -4.95 4.82 -9.49
N GLY A 22 -4.99 3.64 -8.89
CA GLY A 22 -3.95 2.64 -8.94
C GLY A 22 -4.50 1.23 -9.09
N ILE A 23 -3.59 0.28 -9.29
CA ILE A 23 -3.88 -1.15 -9.38
C ILE A 23 -2.94 -1.91 -8.46
N ASP A 24 -3.39 -3.00 -7.89
CA ASP A 24 -2.47 -3.98 -7.31
C ASP A 24 -2.43 -5.25 -8.17
N LEU A 25 -1.24 -5.87 -8.21
CA LEU A 25 -0.95 -6.99 -9.12
C LEU A 25 -0.19 -8.10 -8.41
N SER A 26 -0.45 -9.31 -8.85
CA SER A 26 0.18 -10.55 -8.37
C SER A 26 0.35 -11.56 -9.49
N LYS A 27 0.79 -12.77 -9.18
CA LYS A 27 0.91 -13.88 -10.15
C LYS A 27 -0.42 -14.27 -10.82
N TRP A 28 -1.55 -13.81 -10.30
CA TRP A 28 -2.86 -14.06 -10.87
C TRP A 28 -3.20 -13.11 -12.03
N ASP A 29 -2.34 -12.08 -12.21
CA ASP A 29 -2.48 -11.04 -13.23
C ASP A 29 -1.46 -11.26 -14.34
N ASP A 30 -1.67 -12.26 -15.18
CA ASP A 30 -0.69 -12.76 -16.15
C ASP A 30 -0.50 -11.87 -17.38
N THR A 31 -1.52 -11.10 -17.78
CA THR A 31 -1.48 -10.24 -18.95
C THR A 31 -1.57 -8.76 -18.56
N VAL A 32 -0.51 -7.99 -18.85
CA VAL A 32 -0.45 -6.55 -18.59
C VAL A 32 0.16 -5.83 -19.79
N HIS A 33 -0.60 -4.89 -20.37
CA HIS A 33 -0.17 -3.99 -21.44
C HIS A 33 0.37 -2.68 -20.86
N TRP A 34 1.65 -2.67 -20.51
CA TRP A 34 2.29 -1.61 -19.71
C TRP A 34 2.20 -0.21 -20.32
N ASP A 35 2.33 -0.07 -21.64
CA ASP A 35 2.20 1.23 -22.33
C ASP A 35 0.79 1.80 -22.28
N THR A 36 -0.21 0.95 -22.14
CA THR A 36 -1.60 1.35 -21.94
C THR A 36 -1.86 1.62 -20.48
N LEU A 37 -1.44 0.70 -19.59
CA LEU A 37 -1.66 0.79 -18.14
C LEU A 37 -1.10 2.10 -17.54
N LYS A 38 0.11 2.53 -17.94
CA LYS A 38 0.72 3.79 -17.45
C LYS A 38 -0.08 5.06 -17.76
N LYS A 39 -1.01 5.00 -18.71
CA LYS A 39 -1.90 6.11 -19.06
C LYS A 39 -3.17 6.11 -18.21
N GLU A 40 -3.53 4.96 -17.65
CA GLU A 40 -4.76 4.75 -16.90
C GLU A 40 -4.57 4.87 -15.39
N VAL A 41 -3.41 4.45 -14.85
CA VAL A 41 -3.14 4.47 -13.40
C VAL A 41 -1.95 5.37 -13.04
N LYS A 42 -1.90 5.79 -11.78
CA LYS A 42 -0.84 6.63 -11.22
C LYS A 42 0.15 5.85 -10.36
N PHE A 43 -0.19 4.63 -9.95
CA PHE A 43 0.68 3.76 -9.15
C PHE A 43 0.28 2.29 -9.29
N VAL A 44 1.22 1.43 -8.91
CA VAL A 44 1.03 -0.04 -8.86
C VAL A 44 1.52 -0.54 -7.51
N ILE A 45 0.80 -1.48 -6.87
CA ILE A 45 1.28 -2.20 -5.67
C ILE A 45 1.45 -3.67 -6.05
N LEU A 46 2.65 -4.24 -5.82
CA LEU A 46 3.01 -5.57 -6.27
C LEU A 46 3.09 -6.57 -5.12
N ARG A 47 2.47 -7.75 -5.27
CA ARG A 47 2.74 -8.84 -4.33
C ARG A 47 4.18 -9.33 -4.50
N ALA A 48 4.99 -9.18 -3.45
CA ALA A 48 6.37 -9.66 -3.47
C ALA A 48 6.48 -11.14 -3.06
N GLY A 49 5.55 -11.60 -2.25
CA GLY A 49 5.52 -12.98 -1.81
C GLY A 49 4.43 -13.28 -0.79
N ILE A 50 4.52 -14.46 -0.21
CA ILE A 50 3.50 -15.04 0.66
C ILE A 50 4.16 -15.94 1.72
N GLY A 51 3.72 -15.81 2.96
CA GLY A 51 4.03 -16.75 4.04
C GLY A 51 5.53 -16.94 4.28
N ALA A 52 5.94 -18.16 4.55
CA ALA A 52 7.32 -18.51 4.92
C ALA A 52 8.27 -18.56 3.70
N GLY A 53 8.38 -17.46 2.98
CA GLY A 53 9.37 -17.29 1.90
C GLY A 53 8.88 -17.65 0.50
N GLY A 54 7.56 -17.84 0.30
CA GLY A 54 6.99 -18.00 -1.03
C GLY A 54 7.12 -16.72 -1.84
N SER A 55 7.95 -16.73 -2.90
CA SER A 55 8.10 -15.61 -3.83
C SER A 55 6.93 -15.55 -4.80
N ASP A 56 6.42 -14.37 -5.08
CA ASP A 56 5.49 -14.20 -6.21
C ASP A 56 6.26 -14.27 -7.53
N SER A 57 5.82 -15.13 -8.45
CA SER A 57 6.56 -15.47 -9.68
C SER A 57 6.72 -14.31 -10.66
N VAL A 58 5.83 -13.30 -10.59
CA VAL A 58 5.87 -12.15 -11.49
C VAL A 58 6.50 -10.90 -10.87
N TYR A 59 6.78 -10.91 -9.56
CA TYR A 59 7.21 -9.74 -8.82
C TYR A 59 8.41 -9.01 -9.44
N GLU A 60 9.49 -9.73 -9.70
CA GLU A 60 10.73 -9.14 -10.25
C GLU A 60 10.49 -8.56 -11.66
N LYS A 61 9.76 -9.31 -12.50
CA LYS A 61 9.38 -8.86 -13.85
C LYS A 61 8.53 -7.59 -13.78
N TYR A 62 7.52 -7.56 -12.91
CA TYR A 62 6.57 -6.45 -12.84
C TYR A 62 7.19 -5.22 -12.18
N TYR A 63 8.05 -5.40 -11.17
CA TYR A 63 8.85 -4.30 -10.62
C TYR A 63 9.69 -3.63 -11.71
N LYS A 64 10.44 -4.41 -12.50
CA LYS A 64 11.23 -3.90 -13.63
C LYS A 64 10.33 -3.14 -14.62
N LYS A 65 9.20 -3.71 -14.98
CA LYS A 65 8.24 -3.08 -15.90
C LYS A 65 7.66 -1.77 -15.35
N CYS A 66 7.29 -1.70 -14.09
CA CYS A 66 6.87 -0.43 -13.48
C CYS A 66 7.95 0.64 -13.63
N LYS A 67 9.22 0.31 -13.34
CA LYS A 67 10.34 1.26 -13.45
C LYS A 67 10.62 1.67 -14.90
N GLU A 68 10.60 0.75 -15.84
CA GLU A 68 10.77 1.03 -17.29
C GLU A 68 9.69 2.00 -17.81
N HIS A 69 8.47 1.91 -17.28
CA HIS A 69 7.34 2.74 -17.73
C HIS A 69 7.10 3.98 -16.85
N GLY A 70 7.98 4.24 -15.85
CA GLY A 70 7.87 5.40 -14.96
C GLY A 70 6.66 5.34 -14.01
N LEU A 71 6.10 4.14 -13.77
CA LEU A 71 5.01 3.95 -12.82
C LEU A 71 5.56 3.88 -11.40
N PRO A 72 5.11 4.78 -10.48
CA PRO A 72 5.38 4.65 -9.05
C PRO A 72 4.91 3.31 -8.52
N VAL A 73 5.74 2.66 -7.69
CA VAL A 73 5.49 1.30 -7.23
C VAL A 73 5.58 1.17 -5.72
N GLY A 74 4.66 0.39 -5.14
CA GLY A 74 4.69 -0.15 -3.79
C GLY A 74 4.77 -1.67 -3.82
N ALA A 75 4.80 -2.30 -2.64
CA ALA A 75 4.82 -3.75 -2.56
C ALA A 75 4.02 -4.26 -1.36
N TYR A 76 3.60 -5.53 -1.40
CA TYR A 76 2.98 -6.18 -0.25
C TYR A 76 3.44 -7.61 -0.06
N TRP A 77 3.31 -8.09 1.18
CA TRP A 77 3.56 -9.47 1.58
C TRP A 77 2.29 -10.09 2.15
N TYR A 78 1.82 -11.16 1.53
CA TYR A 78 0.62 -11.87 1.96
C TYR A 78 0.92 -12.71 3.21
N ALA A 79 0.26 -12.41 4.31
CA ALA A 79 0.47 -13.05 5.60
C ALA A 79 -0.09 -14.49 5.65
N LYS A 80 0.68 -15.40 6.20
CA LYS A 80 0.28 -16.76 6.58
C LYS A 80 0.64 -17.09 8.02
N ALA A 81 1.54 -16.32 8.62
CA ALA A 81 1.93 -16.51 10.00
C ALA A 81 0.74 -16.32 10.96
N THR A 82 0.70 -17.09 12.02
CA THR A 82 -0.27 -16.99 13.11
C THR A 82 0.37 -16.57 14.44
N THR A 83 1.67 -16.28 14.43
CA THR A 83 2.45 -15.89 15.60
C THR A 83 3.33 -14.68 15.31
N VAL A 84 3.69 -13.95 16.37
CA VAL A 84 4.62 -12.80 16.27
C VAL A 84 5.99 -13.22 15.73
N LYS A 85 6.50 -14.40 16.13
CA LYS A 85 7.75 -14.96 15.60
C LYS A 85 7.66 -15.25 14.10
N GLY A 86 6.53 -15.81 13.66
CA GLY A 86 6.26 -16.06 12.24
C GLY A 86 6.17 -14.75 11.43
N ALA A 87 5.49 -13.73 11.97
CA ALA A 87 5.41 -12.41 11.34
C ALA A 87 6.80 -11.77 11.17
N ARG A 88 7.71 -11.93 12.14
CA ARG A 88 9.12 -11.51 12.02
C ARG A 88 9.84 -12.26 10.89
N GLN A 89 9.61 -13.56 10.75
CA GLN A 89 10.21 -14.32 9.65
C GLN A 89 9.70 -13.85 8.29
N GLU A 90 8.40 -13.63 8.14
CA GLU A 90 7.80 -13.09 6.92
C GLU A 90 8.35 -11.70 6.59
N ALA A 91 8.52 -10.83 7.60
CA ALA A 91 9.15 -9.52 7.42
C ALA A 91 10.59 -9.62 6.88
N ASN A 92 11.38 -10.59 7.36
CA ASN A 92 12.75 -10.81 6.87
C ASN A 92 12.76 -11.33 5.42
N TYR A 93 11.83 -12.22 5.05
CA TYR A 93 11.69 -12.65 3.66
C TYR A 93 11.29 -11.49 2.75
N PHE A 94 10.33 -10.67 3.21
CA PHE A 94 9.94 -9.47 2.46
C PHE A 94 11.10 -8.47 2.32
N LEU A 95 11.81 -8.20 3.39
CA LEU A 95 12.99 -7.32 3.37
C LEU A 95 14.02 -7.78 2.34
N ALA A 96 14.29 -9.09 2.23
CA ALA A 96 15.19 -9.63 1.22
C ALA A 96 14.70 -9.35 -0.22
N LYS A 97 13.39 -9.33 -0.46
CA LYS A 97 12.80 -8.99 -1.77
C LYS A 97 12.85 -7.49 -2.08
N LEU A 98 12.79 -6.65 -1.06
CA LEU A 98 12.83 -5.20 -1.21
C LEU A 98 14.26 -4.66 -1.40
N LYS A 99 15.28 -5.35 -0.89
CA LYS A 99 16.67 -4.90 -0.89
C LYS A 99 17.17 -4.53 -2.29
N GLY A 100 17.81 -3.37 -2.40
CA GLY A 100 18.37 -2.86 -3.67
C GLY A 100 17.32 -2.27 -4.63
N LYS A 101 16.07 -2.16 -4.20
CA LYS A 101 14.97 -1.58 -4.97
C LYS A 101 14.50 -0.27 -4.36
N LYS A 102 13.86 0.58 -5.18
CA LYS A 102 13.27 1.87 -4.77
C LYS A 102 11.76 1.83 -4.98
N PHE A 103 11.02 2.19 -3.94
CA PHE A 103 9.55 2.21 -3.98
C PHE A 103 9.03 3.60 -3.64
N GLU A 104 8.23 4.17 -4.50
CA GLU A 104 7.59 5.48 -4.29
C GLU A 104 6.34 5.39 -3.43
N PHE A 105 5.81 4.18 -3.25
CA PHE A 105 4.66 3.88 -2.39
C PHE A 105 5.09 3.03 -1.18
N PRO A 106 4.28 2.98 -0.12
CA PRO A 106 4.56 2.17 1.05
C PRO A 106 4.69 0.68 0.72
N VAL A 107 5.22 -0.06 1.69
CA VAL A 107 5.19 -1.52 1.68
C VAL A 107 4.20 -2.00 2.74
N TYR A 108 3.42 -3.05 2.44
CA TYR A 108 2.29 -3.45 3.27
C TYR A 108 2.39 -4.90 3.75
N TYR A 109 1.95 -5.13 4.99
CA TYR A 109 1.63 -6.47 5.47
C TYR A 109 0.16 -6.73 5.20
N ASP A 110 -0.13 -7.68 4.34
CA ASP A 110 -1.48 -8.02 3.90
C ASP A 110 -2.02 -9.13 4.80
N ILE A 111 -2.91 -8.76 5.73
CA ILE A 111 -3.50 -9.66 6.72
C ILE A 111 -4.99 -9.84 6.41
N GLU A 112 -5.35 -11.01 5.86
CA GLU A 112 -6.74 -11.33 5.49
C GLU A 112 -7.13 -12.81 5.74
N GLU A 113 -6.18 -13.65 6.20
CA GLU A 113 -6.44 -15.06 6.46
C GLU A 113 -7.25 -15.27 7.74
N LYS A 114 -8.36 -16.01 7.63
CA LYS A 114 -9.23 -16.35 8.78
C LYS A 114 -8.48 -17.03 9.92
N SER A 115 -7.45 -17.86 9.60
CA SER A 115 -6.62 -18.53 10.59
C SER A 115 -5.85 -17.56 11.47
N ILE A 116 -5.43 -16.41 10.92
CA ILE A 116 -4.73 -15.36 11.66
C ILE A 116 -5.68 -14.69 12.64
N PHE A 117 -6.88 -14.34 12.21
CA PHE A 117 -7.88 -13.67 13.06
C PHE A 117 -8.37 -14.54 14.22
N LYS A 118 -8.40 -15.87 14.06
CA LYS A 118 -8.69 -16.79 15.16
C LYS A 118 -7.72 -16.71 16.35
N THR A 119 -6.54 -16.12 16.16
CA THR A 119 -5.54 -15.94 17.21
C THR A 119 -5.85 -14.75 18.14
N GLY A 120 -6.87 -13.96 17.80
CA GLY A 120 -7.37 -12.85 18.60
C GLY A 120 -6.68 -11.51 18.32
N LYS A 121 -7.40 -10.44 18.62
CA LYS A 121 -7.07 -9.04 18.34
C LYS A 121 -5.67 -8.62 18.80
N THR A 122 -5.29 -9.01 20.01
CA THR A 122 -3.98 -8.65 20.59
C THR A 122 -2.84 -9.30 19.81
N ASN A 123 -2.95 -10.60 19.49
CA ASN A 123 -1.90 -11.28 18.73
C ASN A 123 -1.78 -10.72 17.31
N VAL A 124 -2.89 -10.53 16.60
CA VAL A 124 -2.91 -9.93 15.26
C VAL A 124 -2.24 -8.55 15.25
N SER A 125 -2.58 -7.70 16.22
CA SER A 125 -1.96 -6.38 16.36
C SER A 125 -0.45 -6.46 16.67
N ASN A 126 -0.03 -7.41 17.51
CA ASN A 126 1.39 -7.62 17.82
C ASN A 126 2.17 -8.18 16.62
N MET A 127 1.55 -9.01 15.80
CA MET A 127 2.13 -9.49 14.54
C MET A 127 2.40 -8.34 13.58
N LEU A 128 1.43 -7.43 13.40
CA LEU A 128 1.61 -6.22 12.58
C LEU A 128 2.73 -5.33 13.14
N LYS A 129 2.75 -5.08 14.46
CA LYS A 129 3.83 -4.29 15.11
C LYS A 129 5.20 -4.88 14.83
N GLU A 130 5.34 -6.19 14.97
CA GLU A 130 6.61 -6.87 14.77
C GLU A 130 7.06 -6.82 13.31
N PHE A 131 6.17 -7.14 12.38
CA PHE A 131 6.45 -7.06 10.94
C PHE A 131 6.91 -5.67 10.55
N CYS A 132 6.12 -4.64 10.88
CA CYS A 132 6.47 -3.26 10.55
C CYS A 132 7.75 -2.80 11.28
N SER A 133 8.01 -3.24 12.50
CA SER A 133 9.25 -2.91 13.23
C SER A 133 10.49 -3.37 12.48
N VAL A 134 10.50 -4.58 11.92
CA VAL A 134 11.61 -5.09 11.10
C VAL A 134 11.84 -4.21 9.88
N LEU A 135 10.77 -3.88 9.15
CA LEU A 135 10.87 -3.06 7.93
C LEU A 135 11.27 -1.61 8.25
N GLN A 136 10.69 -1.00 9.27
CA GLN A 136 11.00 0.38 9.67
C GLN A 136 12.44 0.55 10.15
N LYS A 137 13.02 -0.43 10.87
CA LYS A 137 14.44 -0.46 11.23
C LYS A 137 15.36 -0.44 10.01
N ASN A 138 14.86 -0.91 8.87
CA ASN A 138 15.56 -0.90 7.59
C ASN A 138 15.08 0.25 6.67
N LYS A 139 14.48 1.30 7.26
CA LYS A 139 14.02 2.52 6.57
C LYS A 139 12.92 2.28 5.53
N TYR A 140 12.09 1.26 5.68
CA TYR A 140 10.88 1.10 4.85
C TYR A 140 9.66 1.69 5.55
N PHE A 141 8.87 2.46 4.80
CA PHE A 141 7.57 2.95 5.23
C PHE A 141 6.55 1.81 5.13
N CYS A 142 6.20 1.24 6.28
CA CYS A 142 5.37 0.04 6.36
C CYS A 142 3.98 0.32 6.92
N GLY A 143 2.96 -0.26 6.31
CA GLY A 143 1.56 -0.21 6.72
C GLY A 143 0.89 -1.58 6.69
N ILE A 144 -0.43 -1.55 6.81
CA ILE A 144 -1.30 -2.72 6.77
C ILE A 144 -2.26 -2.66 5.59
N TYR A 145 -2.47 -3.81 4.92
CA TYR A 145 -3.67 -4.05 4.12
C TYR A 145 -4.57 -5.05 4.84
N SER A 146 -5.87 -4.73 4.90
CA SER A 146 -6.92 -5.65 5.32
C SER A 146 -8.30 -5.15 4.89
N SER A 147 -9.32 -6.01 4.97
CA SER A 147 -10.70 -5.58 4.73
C SER A 147 -11.20 -4.66 5.85
N ARG A 148 -12.14 -3.78 5.53
CA ARG A 148 -12.77 -2.86 6.48
C ARG A 148 -13.28 -3.59 7.71
N SER A 149 -14.00 -4.69 7.55
CA SER A 149 -14.56 -5.46 8.66
C SER A 149 -13.47 -6.00 9.60
N TYR A 150 -12.38 -6.53 9.04
CA TYR A 150 -11.27 -7.02 9.84
C TYR A 150 -10.51 -5.90 10.55
N LEU A 151 -10.33 -4.73 9.90
CA LEU A 151 -9.72 -3.57 10.56
C LEU A 151 -10.51 -3.15 11.81
N ASP A 152 -11.82 -3.10 11.72
CA ASP A 152 -12.68 -2.72 12.85
C ASP A 152 -12.68 -3.77 13.96
N GLU A 153 -12.67 -5.07 13.62
CA GLU A 153 -12.85 -6.15 14.58
C GLU A 153 -11.54 -6.63 15.21
N TYR A 154 -10.47 -6.82 14.40
CA TYR A 154 -9.28 -7.57 14.81
C TYR A 154 -8.01 -6.73 15.01
N PHE A 155 -8.09 -5.40 14.93
CA PHE A 155 -6.94 -4.54 15.20
C PHE A 155 -7.23 -3.57 16.33
N THR A 156 -6.23 -3.37 17.21
CA THR A 156 -6.35 -2.39 18.28
C THR A 156 -6.28 -0.97 17.72
N SER A 157 -6.94 -0.01 18.39
CA SER A 157 -6.87 1.40 18.00
C SER A 157 -5.44 1.95 18.00
N GLU A 158 -4.56 1.41 18.85
CA GLU A 158 -3.14 1.76 18.88
C GLU A 158 -2.47 1.52 17.52
N VAL A 159 -2.62 0.32 16.93
CA VAL A 159 -1.98 0.01 15.65
C VAL A 159 -2.65 0.74 14.48
N LEU A 160 -3.98 0.90 14.51
CA LEU A 160 -4.72 1.64 13.48
C LEU A 160 -4.45 3.15 13.49
N ASN A 161 -3.96 3.71 14.59
CA ASN A 161 -3.54 5.10 14.67
C ASN A 161 -2.05 5.28 14.33
N LYS A 162 -1.25 4.21 14.46
CA LYS A 162 0.20 4.24 14.28
C LYS A 162 0.63 3.93 12.85
N TYR A 163 -0.01 2.97 12.21
CA TYR A 163 0.42 2.46 10.90
C TYR A 163 -0.49 2.98 9.79
N ASP A 164 0.09 3.10 8.61
CA ASP A 164 -0.63 3.47 7.39
C ASP A 164 -1.59 2.36 6.97
N ILE A 165 -2.76 2.74 6.44
CA ILE A 165 -3.84 1.80 6.13
C ILE A 165 -4.17 1.83 4.64
N TRP A 166 -3.99 0.69 4.01
CA TRP A 166 -4.58 0.32 2.74
C TRP A 166 -5.79 -0.59 3.02
N MET A 167 -6.98 -0.07 2.82
CA MET A 167 -8.23 -0.73 3.20
C MET A 167 -8.94 -1.31 1.99
N ALA A 168 -9.42 -2.54 2.09
CA ALA A 168 -10.37 -3.12 1.13
C ALA A 168 -11.82 -2.96 1.63
N GLN A 169 -12.63 -2.35 0.80
CA GLN A 169 -14.09 -2.30 0.96
C GLN A 169 -14.71 -2.08 -0.42
N TYR A 170 -15.33 -3.08 -0.99
CA TYR A 170 -15.92 -3.00 -2.32
C TYR A 170 -17.25 -2.27 -2.26
N ALA A 171 -17.22 -0.98 -2.58
CA ALA A 171 -18.34 -0.06 -2.48
C ALA A 171 -18.11 1.19 -3.32
N SER A 172 -19.16 1.97 -3.58
CA SER A 172 -19.06 3.26 -4.28
C SER A 172 -18.54 4.40 -3.38
N SER A 173 -18.64 4.23 -2.05
CA SER A 173 -18.16 5.19 -1.06
C SER A 173 -17.79 4.50 0.25
N THR A 174 -17.03 5.18 1.10
CA THR A 174 -16.69 4.68 2.44
C THR A 174 -16.75 5.79 3.47
N SER A 175 -17.19 5.47 4.67
CA SER A 175 -17.14 6.34 5.85
C SER A 175 -15.87 6.15 6.69
N TYR A 176 -14.97 5.24 6.31
CA TYR A 176 -13.74 5.00 7.05
C TYR A 176 -12.69 6.07 6.74
N THR A 177 -12.32 6.87 7.72
CA THR A 177 -11.48 8.07 7.51
C THR A 177 -9.99 7.84 7.73
N LYS A 178 -9.58 6.68 8.26
CA LYS A 178 -8.17 6.42 8.60
C LYS A 178 -7.34 5.88 7.43
N HIS A 179 -7.98 5.40 6.36
CA HIS A 179 -7.27 4.88 5.19
C HIS A 179 -6.60 5.99 4.39
N LYS A 180 -5.46 5.68 3.79
CA LYS A 180 -4.80 6.51 2.78
C LYS A 180 -4.91 5.89 1.39
N ILE A 181 -5.00 4.57 1.32
CA ILE A 181 -5.34 3.85 0.09
C ILE A 181 -6.61 3.04 0.34
N TRP A 182 -7.50 3.04 -0.64
CA TRP A 182 -8.76 2.31 -0.62
C TRP A 182 -8.89 1.45 -1.86
N GLN A 183 -8.84 0.11 -1.68
CA GLN A 183 -9.22 -0.86 -2.71
C GLN A 183 -10.74 -0.92 -2.75
N PHE A 184 -11.33 -0.30 -3.77
CA PHE A 184 -12.77 -0.08 -3.84
C PHE A 184 -13.50 -1.13 -4.67
N THR A 185 -12.79 -1.96 -5.44
CA THR A 185 -13.34 -3.07 -6.22
C THR A 185 -12.27 -4.12 -6.48
N GLY A 186 -12.69 -5.39 -6.56
CA GLY A 186 -11.89 -6.53 -7.02
C GLY A 186 -12.27 -6.96 -8.46
N SER A 187 -13.23 -6.27 -9.08
CA SER A 187 -13.74 -6.57 -10.43
C SER A 187 -13.71 -5.34 -11.33
N GLY A 188 -12.67 -4.52 -11.17
CA GLY A 188 -12.42 -3.37 -12.03
C GLY A 188 -12.01 -3.76 -13.44
N SER A 189 -12.07 -2.81 -14.37
CA SER A 189 -11.66 -3.02 -15.76
C SER A 189 -10.76 -1.89 -16.24
N LEU A 190 -9.62 -2.25 -16.80
CA LEU A 190 -8.66 -1.35 -17.45
C LEU A 190 -8.25 -1.95 -18.80
N LYS A 191 -8.01 -1.09 -19.79
CA LYS A 191 -7.52 -1.54 -21.11
C LYS A 191 -6.11 -2.13 -21.00
N GLY A 192 -5.31 -1.58 -20.08
CA GLY A 192 -3.94 -2.04 -19.81
C GLY A 192 -3.87 -3.33 -19.01
N LYS A 193 -4.97 -3.79 -18.39
CA LYS A 193 -5.09 -5.06 -17.68
C LYS A 193 -6.36 -5.77 -18.11
N PRO A 194 -6.31 -6.63 -19.15
CA PRO A 194 -7.45 -7.43 -19.57
C PRO A 194 -8.00 -8.32 -18.45
N GLY A 195 -9.32 -8.50 -18.43
CA GLY A 195 -10.02 -9.18 -17.34
C GLY A 195 -10.24 -8.30 -16.10
N GLU A 196 -10.82 -8.90 -15.07
CA GLU A 196 -11.05 -8.21 -13.81
C GLU A 196 -9.75 -7.90 -13.07
N CYS A 197 -9.74 -6.80 -12.31
CA CYS A 197 -8.58 -6.40 -11.53
C CYS A 197 -8.98 -5.58 -10.30
N ASP A 198 -8.08 -5.60 -9.32
CA ASP A 198 -8.20 -4.82 -8.09
C ASP A 198 -7.85 -3.35 -8.35
N LEU A 199 -8.79 -2.43 -8.10
CA LEU A 199 -8.57 -1.00 -8.29
C LEU A 199 -8.58 -0.24 -6.96
N ASN A 200 -7.69 0.74 -6.90
CA ASN A 200 -7.39 1.48 -5.69
C ASN A 200 -7.47 2.99 -5.92
N TYR A 201 -7.98 3.73 -4.93
CA TYR A 201 -7.76 5.16 -4.82
C TYR A 201 -6.73 5.46 -3.74
N CYS A 202 -5.74 6.30 -4.05
CA CYS A 202 -4.79 6.86 -3.09
C CYS A 202 -5.11 8.34 -2.85
N TYR A 203 -5.15 8.74 -1.58
CA TYR A 203 -5.48 10.10 -1.14
C TYR A 203 -4.29 10.83 -0.51
N TYR A 204 -3.07 10.31 -0.70
CA TYR A 204 -1.87 10.85 -0.09
C TYR A 204 -0.67 10.87 -1.04
N ASP A 205 0.18 11.92 -0.98
CA ASP A 205 1.41 12.02 -1.79
C ASP A 205 2.56 11.25 -1.15
N TYR A 206 2.54 9.93 -1.34
CA TYR A 206 3.63 9.07 -0.87
C TYR A 206 4.96 9.31 -1.60
N PRO A 207 5.02 9.53 -2.92
CA PRO A 207 6.27 9.78 -3.61
C PRO A 207 7.06 10.94 -3.01
N THR A 208 6.40 12.06 -2.68
CA THR A 208 7.05 13.21 -2.04
C THR A 208 7.51 12.87 -0.63
N LEU A 209 6.65 12.25 0.20
CA LEU A 209 7.00 11.85 1.57
C LEU A 209 8.20 10.90 1.59
N ILE A 210 8.12 9.82 0.83
CA ILE A 210 9.13 8.73 0.85
C ILE A 210 10.49 9.26 0.40
N LYS A 211 10.54 10.02 -0.69
CA LYS A 211 11.78 10.60 -1.21
C LYS A 211 12.37 11.63 -0.23
N SER A 212 11.55 12.56 0.30
CA SER A 212 12.04 13.59 1.23
C SER A 212 12.54 13.03 2.56
N LYS A 213 12.08 11.85 2.98
CA LYS A 213 12.50 11.16 4.21
C LYS A 213 13.56 10.07 3.96
N HIS A 214 14.03 9.91 2.73
CA HIS A 214 15.01 8.88 2.35
C HIS A 214 14.60 7.47 2.82
N LEU A 215 13.34 7.11 2.52
CA LEU A 215 12.75 5.80 2.84
C LEU A 215 12.68 4.92 1.59
N ASN A 216 12.35 3.63 1.78
CA ASN A 216 12.06 2.67 0.70
C ASN A 216 13.16 2.59 -0.37
N GLY A 217 14.43 2.74 0.05
CA GLY A 217 15.58 2.65 -0.84
C GLY A 217 16.03 3.97 -1.49
N TYR A 218 15.39 5.11 -1.14
CA TYR A 218 15.80 6.46 -1.52
C TYR A 218 16.80 7.09 -0.59
#